data_ca2e1fd48c62629b905b09695cc0e970
#
_entry.id   ca2e1fd48c62629b905b09695cc0e970
#
_cell.length_a   1.000
_cell.length_b   1.000
_cell.length_c   1.000
_cell.angle_alpha   90.00
_cell.angle_beta   90.00
_cell.angle_gamma   90.00
#
_symmetry.space_group_name_H-M   'P 1'
#
loop_
_entity.id
_entity.type
_entity.pdbx_description
1 polymer ?
#
loop_
_entity_poly.entity_id
_entity_poly.type
_entity_poly.pdbx_seq_one_letter_code
_entity_poly.pdbx_strand_id
1 'polypeptide(L)'
;MVRPSYVLGGRAMEIVHEKNQLKKFVDEAFKAAEENPILIDKFIDHAMEVDVDAISDGKQVHVAGIMQHIEEAGIHSGDSACSLPPVSIKPYLLKEIENQTKKLAIALNVKGFIETGGKLQAESPE
;
A
#
# COMPACT_ATOMS: atom_id res chain seq x y z
N MET A 1 -3.90 -3.18 -11.21
CA MET A 1 -4.72 -4.14 -10.43
C MET A 1 -6.14 -3.62 -10.30
N VAL A 2 -7.13 -4.48 -10.45
CA VAL A 2 -8.56 -4.19 -10.22
C VAL A 2 -8.94 -4.74 -8.84
N ARG A 3 -9.55 -3.91 -7.99
CA ARG A 3 -9.95 -4.29 -6.62
C ARG A 3 -11.41 -3.94 -6.37
N PRO A 4 -12.29 -4.92 -6.11
CA PRO A 4 -13.66 -4.65 -5.67
C PRO A 4 -13.67 -4.06 -4.26
N SER A 5 -14.68 -3.24 -3.94
CA SER A 5 -14.96 -2.81 -2.57
C SER A 5 -15.69 -3.90 -1.79
N TYR A 6 -15.47 -3.93 -0.48
CA TYR A 6 -16.21 -4.79 0.47
C TYR A 6 -16.08 -6.30 0.23
N VAL A 7 -14.97 -6.74 -0.37
CA VAL A 7 -14.66 -8.15 -0.53
C VAL A 7 -13.59 -8.59 0.46
N LEU A 8 -13.62 -9.86 0.87
CA LEU A 8 -12.65 -10.47 1.76
C LEU A 8 -11.71 -11.42 1.00
N GLY A 9 -10.47 -11.54 1.47
CA GLY A 9 -9.54 -12.54 0.98
C GLY A 9 -9.13 -12.38 -0.49
N GLY A 10 -9.12 -11.15 -1.01
CA GLY A 10 -8.70 -10.88 -2.39
C GLY A 10 -9.67 -11.38 -3.46
N ARG A 11 -10.91 -11.71 -3.11
CA ARG A 11 -11.92 -12.20 -4.06
C ARG A 11 -12.11 -11.20 -5.21
N ALA A 12 -12.05 -11.71 -6.44
CA ALA A 12 -12.16 -10.94 -7.68
C ALA A 12 -11.16 -9.77 -7.80
N MET A 13 -10.04 -9.83 -7.07
CA MET A 13 -8.88 -8.97 -7.31
C MET A 13 -8.04 -9.57 -8.43
N GLU A 14 -7.73 -8.76 -9.44
CA GLU A 14 -7.00 -9.24 -10.63
C GLU A 14 -5.91 -8.27 -11.05
N ILE A 15 -4.74 -8.82 -11.41
CA ILE A 15 -3.67 -8.10 -12.07
C ILE A 15 -3.92 -8.19 -13.57
N VAL A 16 -4.21 -7.05 -14.18
CA VAL A 16 -4.51 -6.97 -15.61
C VAL A 16 -3.28 -6.50 -16.36
N HIS A 17 -2.76 -7.35 -17.24
CA HIS A 17 -1.56 -7.06 -18.04
C HIS A 17 -1.91 -6.40 -19.38
N GLU A 18 -3.08 -6.69 -19.92
CA GLU A 18 -3.49 -6.23 -21.24
C GLU A 18 -4.77 -5.40 -21.18
N LYS A 19 -4.79 -4.30 -21.93
CA LYS A 19 -5.93 -3.36 -21.96
C LYS A 19 -7.24 -4.01 -22.44
N ASN A 20 -7.15 -4.99 -23.33
CA ASN A 20 -8.32 -5.72 -23.85
C ASN A 20 -9.01 -6.57 -22.78
N GLN A 21 -8.28 -7.02 -21.77
CA GLN A 21 -8.81 -7.79 -20.65
C GLN A 21 -9.42 -6.91 -19.55
N LEU A 22 -9.03 -5.62 -19.51
CA LEU A 22 -9.44 -4.71 -18.44
C LEU A 22 -10.96 -4.65 -18.28
N LYS A 23 -11.70 -4.55 -19.38
CA LYS A 23 -13.16 -4.47 -19.34
C LYS A 23 -13.78 -5.70 -18.67
N LYS A 24 -13.32 -6.89 -19.03
CA LYS A 24 -13.80 -8.15 -18.44
C LYS A 24 -13.61 -8.17 -16.92
N PHE A 25 -12.39 -7.88 -16.47
CA PHE A 25 -12.06 -7.90 -15.03
C PHE A 25 -12.77 -6.79 -14.25
N VAL A 26 -12.98 -5.62 -14.86
CA VAL A 26 -13.79 -4.54 -14.27
C VAL A 26 -15.25 -4.99 -14.10
N ASP A 27 -15.85 -5.61 -15.11
CA ASP A 27 -17.22 -6.09 -15.05
C ASP A 27 -17.39 -7.21 -13.98
N GLU A 28 -16.41 -8.10 -13.86
CA GLU A 28 -16.39 -9.15 -12.83
C GLU A 28 -16.23 -8.56 -11.42
N ALA A 29 -15.31 -7.61 -11.26
CA ALA A 29 -15.08 -6.93 -9.99
C ALA A 29 -16.31 -6.12 -9.55
N PHE A 30 -16.97 -5.44 -10.47
CA PHE A 30 -18.17 -4.67 -10.21
C PHE A 30 -19.34 -5.55 -9.72
N LYS A 31 -19.53 -6.72 -10.35
CA LYS A 31 -20.51 -7.71 -9.90
C LYS A 31 -20.17 -8.27 -8.52
N ALA A 32 -18.88 -8.57 -8.26
CA ALA A 32 -18.43 -9.07 -6.97
C ALA A 32 -18.57 -8.03 -5.84
N ALA A 33 -18.48 -6.74 -6.18
CA ALA A 33 -18.67 -5.61 -5.27
C ALA A 33 -20.16 -5.25 -5.07
N GLU A 34 -21.11 -6.05 -5.58
CA GLU A 34 -22.55 -5.75 -5.49
C GLU A 34 -22.87 -4.33 -5.99
N GLU A 35 -22.28 -3.97 -7.14
CA GLU A 35 -22.41 -2.65 -7.77
C GLU A 35 -21.79 -1.48 -6.98
N ASN A 36 -21.03 -1.77 -5.92
CA ASN A 36 -20.26 -0.74 -5.21
C ASN A 36 -19.04 -0.30 -6.03
N PRO A 37 -18.45 0.85 -5.72
CA PRO A 37 -17.25 1.33 -6.40
C PRO A 37 -16.13 0.31 -6.40
N ILE A 38 -15.38 0.25 -7.49
CA ILE A 38 -14.15 -0.53 -7.60
C ILE A 38 -12.96 0.40 -7.69
N LEU A 39 -11.81 -0.06 -7.24
CA LEU A 39 -10.57 0.66 -7.33
C LEU A 39 -9.68 0.05 -8.41
N ILE A 40 -9.11 0.89 -9.26
CA ILE A 40 -8.16 0.49 -10.28
C ILE A 40 -6.83 1.17 -10.00
N ASP A 41 -5.85 0.38 -9.57
CA ASP A 41 -4.52 0.86 -9.23
C ASP A 41 -3.50 0.46 -10.29
N LYS A 42 -2.47 1.30 -10.46
CA LYS A 42 -1.25 0.86 -11.13
C LYS A 42 -0.61 -0.26 -10.29
N PHE A 43 -0.39 -1.41 -10.91
CA PHE A 43 0.38 -2.47 -10.28
C PHE A 43 1.87 -2.16 -10.38
N ILE A 44 2.58 -2.31 -9.28
CA ILE A 44 4.04 -2.15 -9.22
C ILE A 44 4.61 -3.56 -9.08
N ASP A 45 5.28 -4.01 -10.13
CA ASP A 45 5.97 -5.29 -10.14
C ASP A 45 7.31 -5.20 -9.41
N HIS A 46 7.75 -6.30 -8.80
CA HIS A 46 8.99 -6.34 -7.99
C HIS A 46 9.08 -5.20 -6.98
N ALA A 47 7.98 -4.92 -6.29
CA ALA A 47 7.93 -3.86 -5.29
C ALA A 47 8.53 -4.32 -3.97
N MET A 48 9.16 -3.39 -3.28
CA MET A 48 9.50 -3.49 -1.86
C MET A 48 8.32 -2.95 -1.05
N GLU A 49 7.89 -3.67 -0.05
CA GLU A 49 6.81 -3.26 0.85
C GLU A 49 7.39 -2.63 2.12
N VAL A 50 6.72 -1.59 2.60
CA VAL A 50 7.07 -0.90 3.84
C VAL A 50 5.82 -0.64 4.66
N ASP A 51 5.94 -0.76 5.97
CA ASP A 51 4.94 -0.31 6.92
C ASP A 51 5.48 0.88 7.70
N VAL A 52 4.61 1.80 8.04
CA VAL A 52 4.94 3.01 8.77
C VAL A 52 4.02 3.16 9.96
N ASP A 53 4.58 3.15 11.14
CA ASP A 53 3.90 3.44 12.37
C ASP A 53 4.03 4.92 12.74
N ALA A 54 2.90 5.54 13.03
CA ALA A 54 2.86 6.92 13.47
C ALA A 54 1.80 7.16 14.54
N ILE A 55 1.93 8.27 15.23
CA ILE A 55 0.93 8.77 16.18
C ILE A 55 0.55 10.21 15.82
N SER A 56 -0.73 10.52 15.95
CA SER A 56 -1.28 11.84 15.63
C SER A 56 -2.18 12.36 16.75
N ASP A 57 -2.13 13.65 17.00
CA ASP A 57 -3.09 14.36 17.86
C ASP A 57 -4.20 15.08 17.07
N GLY A 58 -4.19 14.91 15.74
CA GLY A 58 -5.08 15.58 14.79
C GLY A 58 -4.53 16.89 14.24
N LYS A 59 -3.37 17.36 14.74
CA LYS A 59 -2.67 18.56 14.27
C LYS A 59 -1.22 18.28 13.92
N GLN A 60 -0.58 17.46 14.73
CA GLN A 60 0.81 17.03 14.54
C GLN A 60 0.86 15.52 14.40
N VAL A 61 1.79 15.05 13.60
CA VAL A 61 2.03 13.62 13.37
C VAL A 61 3.49 13.32 13.61
N HIS A 62 3.74 12.35 14.48
CA HIS A 62 5.05 11.80 14.74
C HIS A 62 5.15 10.41 14.13
N VAL A 63 6.07 10.21 13.18
CA VAL A 63 6.40 8.90 12.64
C VAL A 63 7.33 8.20 13.62
N ALA A 64 6.87 7.10 14.19
CA ALA A 64 7.62 6.32 15.18
C ALA A 64 8.66 5.41 14.50
N GLY A 65 8.31 4.85 13.34
CA GLY A 65 9.21 3.99 12.59
C GLY A 65 8.73 3.72 11.18
N ILE A 66 9.69 3.40 10.31
CA ILE A 66 9.45 2.87 8.97
C ILE A 66 10.08 1.49 8.96
N MET A 67 9.30 0.47 8.66
CA MET A 67 9.71 -0.93 8.63
C MET A 67 9.78 -1.40 7.19
N GLN A 68 10.92 -1.95 6.81
CA GLN A 68 11.10 -2.54 5.48
C GLN A 68 10.81 -4.03 5.55
N HIS A 69 9.89 -4.53 4.71
CA HIS A 69 9.64 -5.97 4.60
C HIS A 69 10.84 -6.69 3.98
N ILE A 70 11.13 -7.88 4.49
CA ILE A 70 12.18 -8.76 3.96
C ILE A 70 11.59 -9.65 2.86
N GLU A 71 10.35 -10.08 3.03
CA GLU A 71 9.61 -10.86 2.04
C GLU A 71 9.18 -9.99 0.86
N GLU A 72 8.86 -10.65 -0.24
CA GLU A 72 8.35 -10.00 -1.45
C GLU A 72 6.99 -9.33 -1.18
N ALA A 73 6.74 -8.23 -1.87
CA ALA A 73 5.48 -7.51 -1.76
C ALA A 73 4.28 -8.40 -2.13
N GLY A 74 3.23 -8.33 -1.30
CA GLY A 74 2.01 -9.12 -1.46
C GLY A 74 1.85 -10.24 -0.44
N ILE A 75 2.86 -10.50 0.38
CA ILE A 75 2.74 -11.31 1.57
C ILE A 75 2.11 -10.44 2.67
N HIS A 76 1.16 -11.02 3.43
CA HIS A 76 0.47 -10.28 4.48
C HIS A 76 1.48 -9.76 5.52
N SER A 77 1.33 -8.50 5.94
CA SER A 77 2.29 -7.84 6.86
C SER A 77 2.49 -8.60 8.17
N GLY A 78 1.44 -9.24 8.69
CA GLY A 78 1.52 -10.08 9.88
C GLY A 78 2.35 -11.36 9.72
N ASP A 79 2.63 -11.77 8.49
CA ASP A 79 3.42 -12.96 8.16
C ASP A 79 4.82 -12.61 7.62
N SER A 80 5.14 -11.32 7.54
CA SER A 80 6.40 -10.82 7.00
C SER A 80 7.35 -10.41 8.11
N ALA A 81 8.63 -10.78 7.98
CA ALA A 81 9.69 -10.21 8.81
C ALA A 81 10.04 -8.80 8.31
N CYS A 82 10.34 -7.91 9.25
CA CYS A 82 10.64 -6.52 8.94
C CYS A 82 11.99 -6.10 9.51
N SER A 83 12.69 -5.23 8.79
CA SER A 83 13.88 -4.54 9.28
C SER A 83 13.52 -3.13 9.75
N LEU A 84 13.90 -2.80 10.98
CA LEU A 84 13.80 -1.47 11.58
C LEU A 84 15.15 -1.10 12.21
N PRO A 85 15.85 -0.09 11.71
CA PRO A 85 15.51 0.78 10.58
C PRO A 85 15.59 0.06 9.22
N PRO A 86 15.02 0.63 8.15
CA PRO A 86 15.19 0.15 6.79
C PRO A 86 16.66 0.09 6.38
N VAL A 87 17.05 -0.96 5.65
CA VAL A 87 18.47 -1.19 5.30
C VAL A 87 18.79 -0.83 3.84
N SER A 88 17.83 -0.89 2.92
CA SER A 88 18.07 -0.68 1.49
C SER A 88 17.31 0.52 0.90
N ILE A 89 16.53 1.24 1.70
CA ILE A 89 15.75 2.39 1.24
C ILE A 89 16.59 3.66 1.30
N LYS A 90 16.69 4.37 0.19
CA LYS A 90 17.44 5.62 0.12
C LYS A 90 16.85 6.70 1.05
N PRO A 91 17.68 7.55 1.69
CA PRO A 91 17.21 8.54 2.66
C PRO A 91 16.13 9.50 2.13
N TYR A 92 16.20 9.88 0.85
CA TYR A 92 15.21 10.78 0.26
C TYR A 92 13.83 10.10 0.14
N LEU A 93 13.78 8.78 -0.11
CA LEU A 93 12.54 8.01 -0.14
C LEU A 93 11.94 7.86 1.26
N LEU A 94 12.79 7.62 2.28
CA LEU A 94 12.34 7.59 3.67
C LEU A 94 11.68 8.92 4.06
N LYS A 95 12.27 10.04 3.63
CA LYS A 95 11.70 11.36 3.89
C LYS A 95 10.37 11.58 3.17
N GLU A 96 10.25 11.10 1.94
CA GLU A 96 9.00 11.18 1.17
C GLU A 96 7.91 10.32 1.81
N ILE A 97 8.22 9.08 2.23
CA ILE A 97 7.29 8.19 2.95
C ILE A 97 6.80 8.87 4.23
N GLU A 98 7.70 9.43 5.04
CA GLU A 98 7.36 10.17 6.25
C GLU A 98 6.38 11.33 5.94
N ASN A 99 6.67 12.11 4.89
CA ASN A 99 5.83 13.24 4.50
C ASN A 99 4.45 12.79 4.02
N GLN A 100 4.37 11.70 3.25
CA GLN A 100 3.10 11.15 2.77
C GLN A 100 2.26 10.62 3.94
N THR A 101 2.86 9.88 4.87
CA THR A 101 2.19 9.40 6.09
C THR A 101 1.62 10.55 6.90
N LYS A 102 2.40 11.62 7.11
CA LYS A 102 1.93 12.82 7.84
C LYS A 102 0.74 13.49 7.13
N LYS A 103 0.83 13.68 5.81
CA LYS A 103 -0.28 14.24 5.02
C LYS A 103 -1.53 13.38 5.10
N LEU A 104 -1.38 12.07 5.00
CA LEU A 104 -2.49 11.12 5.07
C LEU A 104 -3.17 11.16 6.43
N ALA A 105 -2.40 11.09 7.52
CA ALA A 105 -2.93 11.15 8.88
C ALA A 105 -3.73 12.43 9.16
N ILE A 106 -3.24 13.58 8.69
CA ILE A 106 -3.97 14.86 8.83
C ILE A 106 -5.23 14.87 7.96
N ALA A 107 -5.15 14.42 6.69
CA ALA A 107 -6.28 14.39 5.78
C ALA A 107 -7.43 13.50 6.29
N LEU A 108 -7.08 12.40 6.96
CA LEU A 108 -8.04 11.48 7.58
C LEU A 108 -8.46 11.90 9.00
N ASN A 109 -7.95 13.04 9.50
CA ASN A 109 -8.21 13.55 10.87
C ASN A 109 -7.94 12.49 11.95
N VAL A 110 -6.84 11.76 11.81
CA VAL A 110 -6.47 10.70 12.76
C VAL A 110 -6.08 11.30 14.10
N LYS A 111 -6.64 10.72 15.18
CA LYS A 111 -6.24 11.00 16.57
C LYS A 111 -5.92 9.67 17.25
N GLY A 112 -4.64 9.42 17.50
CA GLY A 112 -4.13 8.18 18.05
C GLY A 112 -3.11 7.53 17.11
N PHE A 113 -3.02 6.21 17.15
CA PHE A 113 -2.12 5.44 16.30
C PHE A 113 -2.65 5.32 14.88
N ILE A 114 -1.73 5.31 13.93
CA ILE A 114 -1.98 5.01 12.53
C ILE A 114 -0.83 4.15 12.00
N GLU A 115 -1.19 3.08 11.32
CA GLU A 115 -0.29 2.28 10.49
C GLU A 115 -0.64 2.51 9.03
N THR A 116 0.36 2.70 8.20
CA THR A 116 0.20 2.84 6.74
C THR A 116 1.17 1.92 6.03
N GLY A 117 0.65 1.12 5.10
CA GLY A 117 1.47 0.33 4.19
C GLY A 117 1.80 1.10 2.91
N GLY A 118 2.97 0.88 2.36
CA GLY A 118 3.42 1.47 1.11
C GLY A 118 4.21 0.49 0.26
N LYS A 119 4.25 0.74 -1.05
CA LYS A 119 5.04 -0.04 -2.00
C LYS A 119 5.99 0.86 -2.76
N LEU A 120 7.26 0.51 -2.72
CA LEU A 120 8.32 1.18 -3.46
C LEU A 120 8.72 0.31 -4.65
N GLN A 121 8.87 0.92 -5.83
CA GLN A 121 9.46 0.21 -6.95
C GLN A 121 10.93 -0.04 -6.64
N ALA A 122 11.34 -1.31 -6.63
CA ALA A 122 12.74 -1.65 -6.55
C ALA A 122 13.46 -1.02 -7.76
N GLU A 123 14.56 -0.33 -7.52
CA GLU A 123 15.39 0.14 -8.62
C GLU A 123 16.01 -1.09 -9.27
N SER A 124 15.94 -1.20 -10.61
CA SER A 124 16.66 -2.24 -11.33
C SER A 124 18.14 -2.12 -10.96
N PRO A 125 18.81 -3.23 -10.64
CA PRO A 125 20.26 -3.19 -10.52
C PRO A 125 20.83 -2.73 -11.87
N GLU A 126 21.65 -1.66 -11.85
CA GLU A 126 22.41 -1.21 -13.02
C GLU A 126 23.44 -2.26 -13.45
#